data_7f43d4871ff1c64c123728e62f14fb92
#
_entry.id   7f43d4871ff1c64c123728e62f14fb92
#
_cell.length_a   1.000
_cell.length_b   1.000
_cell.length_c   1.000
_cell.angle_alpha   90.00
_cell.angle_beta   90.00
_cell.angle_gamma   90.00
#
_symmetry.space_group_name_H-M   'P 1'
#
loop_
_entity.id
_entity.type
_entity.pdbx_description
1 polymer ?
#
loop_
_entity_poly.entity_id
_entity_poly.type
_entity_poly.pdbx_seq_one_letter_code
_entity_poly.pdbx_strand_id
1 'polypeptide(L)'
;MTKSGNIETLFSLLDDENETVAVSAMKELLRHENELPEYLAAFQEDDDPLVRRRVHQLQVVLYLRRSRREFSRKLQSPFIDVPDCLLALHLLWFDNDVMPGVAQLWQDFAAAAGNYPLDSLEDLAYFMHKCNFRPMPESTLYPENYCMGTVLEKRVGAASLLLVMLREVASLRPLTLGRLLGEFVLQDESGRLLLPLRNWQIASVNNGQALEYWDNRKFFTFAAYNLFSSAVNSDSFRYILTLAQALNGTDGDGVLSALPYPYNPGKEKTAD
;
A
#
# COMPACT_ATOMS: atom_id res chain seq x y z
N MET A 1 41.22 -5.99 6.70
CA MET A 1 40.55 -4.70 6.49
C MET A 1 39.16 -4.81 7.07
N THR A 2 38.84 -4.03 8.07
CA THR A 2 37.56 -4.05 8.76
C THR A 2 36.43 -3.59 7.81
N LYS A 3 35.26 -4.17 7.89
CA LYS A 3 34.07 -3.82 7.06
C LYS A 3 33.75 -2.31 7.05
N SER A 4 34.01 -1.62 8.17
CA SER A 4 33.81 -0.17 8.34
C SER A 4 34.66 0.67 7.38
N GLY A 5 35.94 0.32 7.19
CA GLY A 5 36.82 1.06 6.28
C GLY A 5 36.40 0.99 4.79
N ASN A 6 35.60 0.03 4.42
CA ASN A 6 35.06 -0.08 3.05
C ASN A 6 33.89 0.90 2.82
N ILE A 7 33.03 1.07 3.82
CA ILE A 7 31.86 1.98 3.73
C ILE A 7 32.32 3.44 3.66
N GLU A 8 33.27 3.86 4.52
CA GLU A 8 33.85 5.20 4.50
C GLU A 8 34.51 5.54 3.16
N THR A 9 35.25 4.57 2.59
CA THR A 9 35.82 4.74 1.25
C THR A 9 34.78 4.91 0.17
N LEU A 10 33.62 4.21 0.28
CA LEU A 10 32.52 4.37 -0.68
C LEU A 10 31.82 5.72 -0.52
N PHE A 11 31.71 6.25 0.71
CA PHE A 11 31.20 7.60 0.93
C PHE A 11 32.09 8.68 0.32
N SER A 12 33.43 8.53 0.38
CA SER A 12 34.35 9.48 -0.26
C SER A 12 34.27 9.50 -1.79
N LEU A 13 33.60 8.52 -2.41
CA LEU A 13 33.32 8.52 -3.86
C LEU A 13 31.96 9.17 -4.19
N LEU A 14 31.24 9.65 -3.19
CA LEU A 14 29.99 10.37 -3.43
C LEU A 14 30.20 11.83 -3.85
N ASP A 15 31.41 12.39 -3.73
CA ASP A 15 31.79 13.71 -4.26
C ASP A 15 32.29 13.65 -5.71
N ASP A 16 32.56 12.44 -6.25
CA ASP A 16 33.14 12.28 -7.59
C ASP A 16 32.24 12.88 -8.68
N GLU A 17 32.78 13.76 -9.51
CA GLU A 17 32.07 14.39 -10.62
C GLU A 17 31.66 13.37 -11.69
N ASN A 18 32.37 12.22 -11.77
CA ASN A 18 32.00 11.13 -12.66
C ASN A 18 30.80 10.37 -12.11
N GLU A 19 29.64 10.61 -12.72
CA GLU A 19 28.38 10.00 -12.30
C GLU A 19 28.42 8.46 -12.29
N THR A 20 29.20 7.83 -13.18
CA THR A 20 29.34 6.37 -13.23
C THR A 20 30.05 5.83 -11.97
N VAL A 21 31.07 6.53 -11.49
CA VAL A 21 31.79 6.18 -10.26
C VAL A 21 30.85 6.32 -9.06
N ALA A 22 30.21 7.48 -8.93
CA ALA A 22 29.30 7.75 -7.84
C ALA A 22 28.10 6.76 -7.81
N VAL A 23 27.49 6.47 -8.94
CA VAL A 23 26.39 5.48 -9.05
C VAL A 23 26.89 4.08 -8.66
N SER A 24 28.11 3.71 -9.02
CA SER A 24 28.70 2.43 -8.63
C SER A 24 28.93 2.35 -7.13
N ALA A 25 29.43 3.44 -6.52
CA ALA A 25 29.60 3.56 -5.07
C ALA A 25 28.24 3.49 -4.35
N MET A 26 27.22 4.19 -4.83
CA MET A 26 25.87 4.14 -4.29
C MET A 26 25.27 2.72 -4.35
N LYS A 27 25.46 2.00 -5.47
CA LYS A 27 25.00 0.60 -5.59
C LYS A 27 25.68 -0.31 -4.57
N GLU A 28 26.97 -0.13 -4.33
CA GLU A 28 27.73 -0.91 -3.36
C GLU A 28 27.30 -0.54 -1.92
N LEU A 29 27.12 0.75 -1.61
CA LEU A 29 26.59 1.21 -0.32
C LEU A 29 25.23 0.57 -0.02
N LEU A 30 24.34 0.48 -0.99
CA LEU A 30 23.02 -0.16 -0.84
C LEU A 30 23.07 -1.66 -0.52
N ARG A 31 24.22 -2.34 -0.66
CA ARG A 31 24.43 -3.71 -0.18
C ARG A 31 24.69 -3.78 1.33
N HIS A 32 25.12 -2.67 1.93
CA HIS A 32 25.35 -2.52 3.36
C HIS A 32 24.15 -1.90 4.09
N GLU A 33 22.94 -2.19 3.65
CA GLU A 33 21.69 -1.54 4.06
C GLU A 33 21.48 -1.44 5.57
N ASN A 34 21.94 -2.43 6.34
CA ASN A 34 21.76 -2.44 7.80
C ASN A 34 22.66 -1.44 8.53
N GLU A 35 23.85 -1.17 7.99
CA GLU A 35 24.85 -0.28 8.58
C GLU A 35 24.70 1.16 8.04
N LEU A 36 24.15 1.29 6.83
CA LEU A 36 24.09 2.54 6.08
C LEU A 36 23.35 3.69 6.79
N PRO A 37 22.25 3.50 7.55
CA PRO A 37 21.51 4.61 8.18
C PRO A 37 22.35 5.48 9.12
N GLU A 38 23.28 4.89 9.85
CA GLU A 38 24.18 5.64 10.77
C GLU A 38 25.13 6.55 9.99
N TYR A 39 25.70 6.05 8.89
CA TYR A 39 26.56 6.83 8.01
C TYR A 39 25.78 7.94 7.29
N LEU A 40 24.60 7.62 6.76
CA LEU A 40 23.77 8.62 6.05
C LEU A 40 23.40 9.81 6.95
N ALA A 41 23.16 9.55 8.24
CA ALA A 41 22.86 10.61 9.19
C ALA A 41 24.07 11.57 9.37
N ALA A 42 25.30 11.05 9.34
CA ALA A 42 26.51 11.85 9.47
C ALA A 42 26.78 12.74 8.23
N PHE A 43 26.38 12.29 7.02
CA PHE A 43 26.61 13.01 5.77
C PHE A 43 25.39 13.79 5.26
N GLN A 44 24.30 13.81 6.03
CA GLN A 44 23.06 14.51 5.63
C GLN A 44 23.28 16.02 5.50
N GLU A 45 24.12 16.61 6.34
CA GLU A 45 24.45 18.04 6.37
C GLU A 45 25.89 18.30 5.85
N ASP A 46 26.40 17.42 4.97
CA ASP A 46 27.74 17.60 4.37
C ASP A 46 27.83 18.95 3.63
N ASP A 47 29.01 19.56 3.63
CA ASP A 47 29.27 20.86 2.98
C ASP A 47 29.09 20.77 1.45
N ASP A 48 29.40 19.61 0.84
CA ASP A 48 29.27 19.40 -0.59
C ASP A 48 27.81 19.13 -1.01
N PRO A 49 27.22 19.97 -1.89
CA PRO A 49 25.87 19.79 -2.41
C PRO A 49 25.67 18.47 -3.18
N LEU A 50 26.72 17.93 -3.84
CA LEU A 50 26.65 16.67 -4.56
C LEU A 50 26.51 15.51 -3.59
N VAL A 51 27.31 15.51 -2.52
CA VAL A 51 27.23 14.51 -1.45
C VAL A 51 25.84 14.54 -0.81
N ARG A 52 25.34 15.71 -0.38
CA ARG A 52 24.00 15.84 0.20
C ARG A 52 22.91 15.29 -0.71
N ARG A 53 22.95 15.61 -2.02
CA ARG A 53 21.98 15.12 -3.01
C ARG A 53 22.03 13.59 -3.12
N ARG A 54 23.23 12.98 -3.16
CA ARG A 54 23.40 11.53 -3.29
C ARG A 54 23.04 10.80 -2.01
N VAL A 55 23.34 11.37 -0.85
CA VAL A 55 22.89 10.89 0.45
C VAL A 55 21.36 10.87 0.53
N HIS A 56 20.70 11.95 0.10
CA HIS A 56 19.23 11.98 0.03
C HIS A 56 18.66 10.92 -0.92
N GLN A 57 19.27 10.71 -2.09
CA GLN A 57 18.87 9.64 -3.02
C GLN A 57 19.00 8.25 -2.38
N LEU A 58 20.09 7.98 -1.64
CA LEU A 58 20.27 6.73 -0.91
C LEU A 58 19.20 6.55 0.18
N GLN A 59 18.90 7.61 0.93
CA GLN A 59 17.83 7.58 1.95
C GLN A 59 16.47 7.23 1.34
N VAL A 60 16.10 7.85 0.21
CA VAL A 60 14.85 7.55 -0.51
C VAL A 60 14.79 6.10 -0.98
N VAL A 61 15.88 5.58 -1.56
CA VAL A 61 15.94 4.18 -2.01
C VAL A 61 15.79 3.21 -0.84
N LEU A 62 16.46 3.47 0.28
CA LEU A 62 16.35 2.64 1.49
C LEU A 62 14.94 2.66 2.07
N TYR A 63 14.33 3.84 2.13
CA TYR A 63 12.95 3.99 2.59
C TYR A 63 11.99 3.15 1.75
N LEU A 64 12.07 3.27 0.42
CA LEU A 64 11.23 2.51 -0.51
C LEU A 64 11.44 0.99 -0.39
N ARG A 65 12.70 0.54 -0.23
CA ARG A 65 13.01 -0.88 0.00
C ARG A 65 12.38 -1.40 1.29
N ARG A 66 12.48 -0.64 2.38
CA ARG A 66 11.88 -1.00 3.67
C ARG A 66 10.37 -1.05 3.59
N SER A 67 9.73 -0.04 3.01
CA SER A 67 8.28 0.01 2.85
C SER A 67 7.74 -1.17 2.05
N ARG A 68 8.41 -1.56 0.94
CA ARG A 68 8.05 -2.74 0.14
C ARG A 68 8.15 -4.04 0.92
N ARG A 69 9.28 -4.24 1.62
CA ARG A 69 9.49 -5.43 2.45
C ARG A 69 8.52 -5.50 3.61
N GLU A 70 8.23 -4.37 4.21
CA GLU A 70 7.26 -4.29 5.31
C GLU A 70 5.86 -4.68 4.85
N PHE A 71 5.36 -4.13 3.75
CA PHE A 71 4.07 -4.52 3.20
C PHE A 71 4.05 -6.02 2.84
N SER A 72 5.08 -6.53 2.14
CA SER A 72 5.19 -7.94 1.80
C SER A 72 5.17 -8.84 3.03
N ARG A 73 5.92 -8.47 4.08
CA ARG A 73 5.95 -9.21 5.36
C ARG A 73 4.59 -9.21 6.04
N LYS A 74 3.88 -8.06 6.06
CA LYS A 74 2.52 -7.96 6.60
C LYS A 74 1.55 -8.85 5.83
N LEU A 75 1.64 -8.84 4.50
CA LEU A 75 0.79 -9.65 3.63
C LEU A 75 1.03 -11.16 3.82
N GLN A 76 2.25 -11.59 4.14
CA GLN A 76 2.60 -12.99 4.40
C GLN A 76 2.32 -13.42 5.84
N SER A 77 2.06 -12.49 6.76
CA SER A 77 1.75 -12.79 8.16
C SER A 77 0.51 -13.69 8.28
N PRO A 78 0.49 -14.68 9.16
CA PRO A 78 -0.70 -15.47 9.42
C PRO A 78 -1.86 -14.62 9.97
N PHE A 79 -1.54 -13.52 10.65
CA PHE A 79 -2.49 -12.54 11.16
C PHE A 79 -2.17 -11.19 10.56
N ILE A 80 -3.10 -10.63 9.76
CA ILE A 80 -2.97 -9.31 9.17
C ILE A 80 -3.66 -8.31 10.08
N ASP A 81 -2.86 -7.43 10.69
CA ASP A 81 -3.36 -6.20 11.30
C ASP A 81 -3.84 -5.26 10.20
N VAL A 82 -5.13 -5.01 10.14
CA VAL A 82 -5.75 -4.30 9.02
C VAL A 82 -5.34 -2.84 8.98
N PRO A 83 -5.44 -2.05 10.07
CA PRO A 83 -4.99 -0.65 10.09
C PRO A 83 -3.54 -0.48 9.64
N ASP A 84 -2.68 -1.34 10.16
CA ASP A 84 -1.25 -1.32 9.91
C ASP A 84 -0.91 -1.70 8.44
N CYS A 85 -1.66 -2.66 7.88
CA CYS A 85 -1.51 -3.05 6.47
C CYS A 85 -2.10 -1.99 5.51
N LEU A 86 -3.20 -1.31 5.89
CA LEU A 86 -3.77 -0.18 5.14
C LEU A 86 -2.79 1.01 5.10
N LEU A 87 -2.14 1.30 6.23
CA LEU A 87 -1.10 2.32 6.30
C LEU A 87 0.08 1.98 5.39
N ALA A 88 0.58 0.74 5.47
CA ALA A 88 1.68 0.28 4.62
C ALA A 88 1.31 0.35 3.12
N LEU A 89 0.10 -0.07 2.74
CA LEU A 89 -0.38 0.03 1.35
C LEU A 89 -0.47 1.49 0.88
N HIS A 90 -0.96 2.40 1.71
CA HIS A 90 -1.03 3.83 1.41
C HIS A 90 0.36 4.41 1.12
N LEU A 91 1.35 4.10 1.94
CA LEU A 91 2.72 4.59 1.81
C LEU A 91 3.50 3.98 0.63
N LEU A 92 3.03 2.89 0.01
CA LEU A 92 3.58 2.41 -1.26
C LEU A 92 3.22 3.32 -2.43
N TRP A 93 2.11 4.04 -2.35
CA TRP A 93 1.65 4.97 -3.38
C TRP A 93 2.00 6.42 -3.04
N PHE A 94 1.70 6.85 -1.83
CA PHE A 94 2.02 8.19 -1.32
C PHE A 94 3.25 8.14 -0.42
N ASP A 95 4.41 7.88 -1.01
CA ASP A 95 5.67 7.69 -0.30
C ASP A 95 6.29 8.98 0.27
N ASN A 96 5.72 10.14 -0.06
CA ASN A 96 6.05 11.43 0.56
C ASN A 96 5.19 11.73 1.80
N ASP A 97 4.14 10.95 2.03
CA ASP A 97 3.30 11.15 3.20
C ASP A 97 4.01 10.67 4.47
N VAL A 98 3.81 11.39 5.55
CA VAL A 98 4.41 11.04 6.84
C VAL A 98 3.50 10.06 7.58
N MET A 99 4.07 8.91 7.93
CA MET A 99 3.35 7.83 8.63
C MET A 99 2.50 8.32 9.82
N PRO A 100 3.00 9.17 10.75
CA PRO A 100 2.20 9.66 11.88
C PRO A 100 0.93 10.43 11.45
N GLY A 101 1.00 11.20 10.37
CA GLY A 101 -0.16 11.95 9.86
C GLY A 101 -1.27 11.01 9.35
N VAL A 102 -0.90 10.00 8.57
CA VAL A 102 -1.87 9.02 8.05
C VAL A 102 -2.42 8.14 9.18
N ALA A 103 -1.58 7.75 10.14
CA ALA A 103 -2.01 7.01 11.32
C ALA A 103 -3.00 7.81 12.17
N GLN A 104 -2.81 9.13 12.29
CA GLN A 104 -3.74 10.00 13.01
C GLN A 104 -5.12 10.03 12.34
N LEU A 105 -5.19 10.07 10.99
CA LEU A 105 -6.47 10.00 10.28
C LEU A 105 -7.24 8.72 10.60
N TRP A 106 -6.54 7.58 10.72
CA TRP A 106 -7.17 6.34 11.15
C TRP A 106 -7.67 6.40 12.59
N GLN A 107 -6.87 6.96 13.51
CA GLN A 107 -7.27 7.11 14.92
C GLN A 107 -8.52 8.01 15.04
N ASP A 108 -8.56 9.11 14.30
CA ASP A 108 -9.71 10.01 14.27
C ASP A 108 -10.97 9.32 13.72
N PHE A 109 -10.83 8.49 12.69
CA PHE A 109 -11.92 7.68 12.16
C PHE A 109 -12.42 6.65 13.19
N ALA A 110 -11.52 5.93 13.85
CA ALA A 110 -11.87 4.96 14.87
C ALA A 110 -12.51 5.63 16.09
N ALA A 111 -12.01 6.80 16.51
CA ALA A 111 -12.61 7.59 17.58
C ALA A 111 -14.01 8.10 17.22
N ALA A 112 -14.20 8.54 15.97
CA ALA A 112 -15.52 8.94 15.48
C ALA A 112 -16.50 7.74 15.48
N ALA A 113 -16.05 6.57 15.06
CA ALA A 113 -16.83 5.34 15.11
C ALA A 113 -17.24 4.95 16.52
N GLY A 114 -16.37 5.16 17.51
CA GLY A 114 -16.65 4.91 18.93
C GLY A 114 -17.82 5.73 19.53
N ASN A 115 -18.30 6.75 18.83
CA ASN A 115 -19.50 7.52 19.22
C ASN A 115 -20.82 6.87 18.73
N TYR A 116 -20.75 5.73 18.05
CA TYR A 116 -21.89 5.00 17.52
C TYR A 116 -21.90 3.57 18.07
N PRO A 117 -23.06 2.93 18.26
CA PRO A 117 -23.13 1.56 18.78
C PRO A 117 -22.45 0.55 17.83
N LEU A 118 -22.67 0.68 16.52
CA LEU A 118 -22.13 -0.18 15.44
C LEU A 118 -22.41 -1.68 15.69
N ASP A 119 -23.58 -2.00 16.30
CA ASP A 119 -24.01 -3.35 16.71
C ASP A 119 -24.87 -4.05 15.68
N SER A 120 -25.33 -3.33 14.65
CA SER A 120 -26.18 -3.84 13.58
C SER A 120 -25.71 -3.33 12.21
N LEU A 121 -26.15 -3.99 11.12
CA LEU A 121 -25.87 -3.47 9.77
C LEU A 121 -26.52 -2.10 9.55
N GLU A 122 -27.64 -1.83 10.21
CA GLU A 122 -28.34 -0.56 10.20
C GLU A 122 -27.48 0.57 10.81
N ASP A 123 -26.83 0.29 11.93
CA ASP A 123 -25.92 1.23 12.58
C ASP A 123 -24.67 1.49 11.71
N LEU A 124 -24.12 0.43 11.11
CA LEU A 124 -23.00 0.54 10.17
C LEU A 124 -23.37 1.41 8.95
N ALA A 125 -24.53 1.17 8.35
CA ALA A 125 -25.04 1.97 7.24
C ALA A 125 -25.24 3.43 7.65
N TYR A 126 -25.88 3.65 8.81
CA TYR A 126 -26.11 4.98 9.35
C TYR A 126 -24.81 5.76 9.61
N PHE A 127 -23.82 5.11 10.21
CA PHE A 127 -22.50 5.70 10.45
C PHE A 127 -21.84 6.16 9.14
N MET A 128 -21.79 5.29 8.13
CA MET A 128 -21.18 5.61 6.85
C MET A 128 -21.90 6.76 6.12
N HIS A 129 -23.22 6.78 6.19
CA HIS A 129 -24.03 7.90 5.69
C HIS A 129 -23.77 9.21 6.45
N LYS A 130 -23.79 9.13 7.77
CA LYS A 130 -23.58 10.30 8.63
C LYS A 130 -22.22 10.93 8.45
N CYS A 131 -21.20 10.11 8.21
CA CYS A 131 -19.83 10.54 7.92
C CYS A 131 -19.61 10.88 6.43
N ASN A 132 -20.64 10.83 5.58
CA ASN A 132 -20.58 11.14 4.15
C ASN A 132 -19.63 10.25 3.34
N PHE A 133 -19.39 8.99 3.74
CA PHE A 133 -18.60 8.07 2.94
C PHE A 133 -19.33 7.66 1.67
N ARG A 134 -18.68 7.91 0.53
CA ARG A 134 -19.19 7.57 -0.80
C ARG A 134 -18.37 6.45 -1.41
N PRO A 135 -18.98 5.26 -1.60
CA PRO A 135 -18.30 4.13 -2.22
C PRO A 135 -18.19 4.30 -3.74
N MET A 136 -17.03 3.90 -4.26
CA MET A 136 -16.76 3.83 -5.70
C MET A 136 -16.65 2.36 -6.13
N PRO A 137 -17.11 2.03 -7.35
CA PRO A 137 -16.94 0.69 -7.91
C PRO A 137 -15.46 0.37 -8.13
N GLU A 138 -15.07 -0.90 -7.95
CA GLU A 138 -13.71 -1.39 -8.20
C GLU A 138 -13.29 -1.32 -9.67
N SER A 139 -14.22 -1.20 -10.59
CA SER A 139 -13.93 -0.97 -12.01
C SER A 139 -13.31 0.40 -12.28
N THR A 140 -13.37 1.31 -11.33
CA THR A 140 -12.80 2.66 -11.44
C THR A 140 -11.36 2.64 -10.94
N LEU A 141 -10.40 2.66 -11.86
CA LEU A 141 -8.96 2.59 -11.55
C LEU A 141 -8.40 3.95 -11.09
N TYR A 142 -8.91 4.47 -9.97
CA TYR A 142 -8.32 5.62 -9.30
C TYR A 142 -7.53 5.14 -8.08
N PRO A 143 -6.18 5.23 -8.09
CA PRO A 143 -5.35 4.73 -7.01
C PRO A 143 -5.71 5.32 -5.64
N GLU A 144 -6.13 6.60 -5.61
CA GLU A 144 -6.54 7.28 -4.38
C GLU A 144 -7.68 6.55 -3.66
N ASN A 145 -8.53 5.82 -4.38
CA ASN A 145 -9.66 5.08 -3.80
C ASN A 145 -9.22 3.86 -2.97
N TYR A 146 -7.96 3.42 -3.11
CA TYR A 146 -7.37 2.31 -2.35
C TYR A 146 -6.38 2.78 -1.29
N CYS A 147 -6.17 4.09 -1.14
CA CYS A 147 -5.22 4.67 -0.22
C CYS A 147 -5.94 5.26 1.00
N MET A 148 -5.79 4.63 2.16
CA MET A 148 -6.52 4.93 3.40
C MET A 148 -6.52 6.41 3.76
N GLY A 149 -5.36 7.08 3.73
CA GLY A 149 -5.25 8.50 4.08
C GLY A 149 -6.17 9.36 3.21
N THR A 150 -6.05 9.22 1.88
CA THR A 150 -6.89 9.98 0.93
C THR A 150 -8.37 9.66 1.09
N VAL A 151 -8.73 8.39 1.33
CA VAL A 151 -10.13 7.99 1.54
C VAL A 151 -10.70 8.59 2.81
N LEU A 152 -9.94 8.65 3.88
CA LEU A 152 -10.35 9.26 5.13
C LEU A 152 -10.53 10.80 5.01
N GLU A 153 -9.68 11.47 4.25
CA GLU A 153 -9.79 12.91 3.99
C GLU A 153 -10.97 13.25 3.07
N LYS A 154 -11.04 12.57 1.91
CA LYS A 154 -12.03 12.88 0.86
C LYS A 154 -13.41 12.25 1.11
N ARG A 155 -13.50 11.28 2.00
CA ARG A 155 -14.71 10.46 2.25
C ARG A 155 -15.21 9.74 0.98
N VAL A 156 -14.30 9.42 0.07
CA VAL A 156 -14.57 8.68 -1.17
C VAL A 156 -13.55 7.58 -1.30
N GLY A 157 -14.00 6.34 -1.51
CA GLY A 157 -13.08 5.21 -1.62
C GLY A 157 -13.70 4.00 -2.31
N ALA A 158 -12.87 3.02 -2.68
CA ALA A 158 -13.33 1.74 -3.19
C ALA A 158 -14.29 1.08 -2.20
N ALA A 159 -15.37 0.49 -2.69
CA ALA A 159 -16.37 -0.15 -1.85
C ALA A 159 -15.74 -1.20 -0.92
N SER A 160 -14.80 -2.00 -1.45
CA SER A 160 -14.07 -3.00 -0.68
C SER A 160 -13.24 -2.40 0.45
N LEU A 161 -12.53 -1.28 0.20
CA LEU A 161 -11.73 -0.60 1.22
C LEU A 161 -12.61 -0.05 2.34
N LEU A 162 -13.71 0.63 1.97
CA LEU A 162 -14.65 1.18 2.96
C LEU A 162 -15.27 0.09 3.83
N LEU A 163 -15.60 -1.09 3.25
CA LEU A 163 -16.12 -2.23 4.00
C LEU A 163 -15.07 -2.83 4.95
N VAL A 164 -13.82 -2.92 4.51
CA VAL A 164 -12.74 -3.42 5.37
C VAL A 164 -12.51 -2.46 6.53
N MET A 165 -12.44 -1.16 6.29
CA MET A 165 -12.31 -0.14 7.33
C MET A 165 -13.48 -0.18 8.32
N LEU A 166 -14.71 -0.26 7.80
CA LEU A 166 -15.93 -0.34 8.62
C LEU A 166 -15.94 -1.60 9.47
N ARG A 167 -15.57 -2.75 8.92
CA ARG A 167 -15.47 -4.01 9.66
C ARG A 167 -14.50 -3.93 10.84
N GLU A 168 -13.39 -3.21 10.70
CA GLU A 168 -12.41 -3.07 11.79
C GLU A 168 -12.94 -2.28 12.98
N VAL A 169 -13.75 -1.26 12.76
CA VAL A 169 -14.31 -0.42 13.84
C VAL A 169 -15.68 -0.89 14.34
N ALA A 170 -16.34 -1.82 13.66
CA ALA A 170 -17.64 -2.35 14.05
C ALA A 170 -17.59 -3.13 15.37
N SER A 171 -18.61 -2.99 16.21
CA SER A 171 -18.85 -3.85 17.39
C SER A 171 -19.56 -5.14 16.99
N LEU A 172 -20.36 -5.12 15.92
CA LEU A 172 -21.01 -6.30 15.36
C LEU A 172 -20.00 -7.37 14.92
N ARG A 173 -20.11 -8.58 15.44
CA ARG A 173 -19.27 -9.74 15.08
C ARG A 173 -20.12 -11.02 15.04
N PRO A 174 -19.83 -11.99 14.15
CA PRO A 174 -18.84 -11.90 13.06
C PRO A 174 -19.36 -11.09 11.87
N LEU A 175 -18.44 -10.42 11.19
CA LEU A 175 -18.69 -9.77 9.90
C LEU A 175 -17.76 -10.35 8.84
N THR A 176 -18.32 -10.77 7.71
CA THR A 176 -17.57 -11.41 6.63
C THR A 176 -17.60 -10.53 5.38
N LEU A 177 -16.41 -10.23 4.85
CA LEU A 177 -16.27 -9.58 3.55
C LEU A 177 -16.54 -10.61 2.46
N GLY A 178 -17.40 -10.28 1.50
CA GLY A 178 -17.70 -11.12 0.37
C GLY A 178 -17.88 -10.36 -0.93
N ARG A 179 -17.96 -11.10 -2.03
CA ARG A 179 -18.26 -10.55 -3.35
C ARG A 179 -19.49 -11.25 -3.92
N LEU A 180 -20.51 -10.48 -4.26
CA LEU A 180 -21.76 -10.94 -4.83
C LEU A 180 -21.97 -10.28 -6.19
N LEU A 181 -22.10 -11.07 -7.26
CA LEU A 181 -22.29 -10.56 -8.63
C LEU A 181 -21.26 -9.49 -9.05
N GLY A 182 -20.03 -9.61 -8.56
CA GLY A 182 -18.95 -8.67 -8.86
C GLY A 182 -18.85 -7.48 -7.90
N GLU A 183 -19.84 -7.22 -7.04
CA GLU A 183 -19.84 -6.14 -6.05
C GLU A 183 -19.37 -6.63 -4.67
N PHE A 184 -18.60 -5.83 -3.96
CA PHE A 184 -18.20 -6.13 -2.58
C PHE A 184 -19.35 -5.82 -1.61
N VAL A 185 -19.50 -6.72 -0.64
CA VAL A 185 -20.55 -6.67 0.38
C VAL A 185 -19.99 -7.10 1.74
N LEU A 186 -20.63 -6.67 2.81
CA LEU A 186 -20.36 -7.15 4.17
C LEU A 186 -21.55 -7.97 4.66
N GLN A 187 -21.30 -9.22 5.07
CA GLN A 187 -22.33 -10.14 5.56
C GLN A 187 -22.29 -10.28 7.08
N ASP A 188 -23.45 -10.22 7.74
CA ASP A 188 -23.62 -10.56 9.15
C ASP A 188 -23.88 -12.06 9.35
N GLU A 189 -23.93 -12.50 10.60
CA GLU A 189 -24.18 -13.89 10.99
C GLU A 189 -25.57 -14.39 10.53
N SER A 190 -26.53 -13.49 10.41
CA SER A 190 -27.89 -13.85 9.94
C SER A 190 -28.00 -14.00 8.43
N GLY A 191 -26.90 -13.75 7.69
CA GLY A 191 -26.86 -13.82 6.24
C GLY A 191 -27.35 -12.55 5.55
N ARG A 192 -27.62 -11.46 6.28
CA ARG A 192 -27.96 -10.16 5.67
C ARG A 192 -26.69 -9.50 5.13
N LEU A 193 -26.85 -8.70 4.09
CA LEU A 193 -25.78 -8.05 3.37
C LEU A 193 -25.90 -6.53 3.47
N LEU A 194 -24.79 -5.86 3.76
CA LEU A 194 -24.63 -4.43 3.57
C LEU A 194 -24.02 -4.16 2.19
N LEU A 195 -24.72 -3.36 1.37
CA LEU A 195 -24.47 -3.10 -0.04
C LEU A 195 -24.01 -1.64 -0.23
N PRO A 196 -22.71 -1.34 -0.19
CA PRO A 196 -22.22 0.03 -0.25
C PRO A 196 -22.61 0.72 -1.57
N LEU A 197 -22.45 0.06 -2.73
CA LEU A 197 -22.78 0.64 -4.05
C LEU A 197 -24.26 0.88 -4.26
N ARG A 198 -25.13 0.31 -3.41
CA ARG A 198 -26.56 0.57 -3.37
C ARG A 198 -26.93 1.52 -2.24
N ASN A 199 -26.12 2.53 -2.04
CA ASN A 199 -26.33 3.54 -1.00
C ASN A 199 -26.45 2.92 0.41
N TRP A 200 -25.57 1.97 0.73
CA TRP A 200 -25.51 1.27 2.02
C TRP A 200 -26.81 0.52 2.39
N GLN A 201 -27.57 0.10 1.40
CA GLN A 201 -28.80 -0.69 1.64
C GLN A 201 -28.47 -2.05 2.25
N ILE A 202 -29.43 -2.56 3.02
CA ILE A 202 -29.36 -3.88 3.61
C ILE A 202 -30.32 -4.79 2.83
N ALA A 203 -29.84 -5.98 2.46
CA ALA A 203 -30.61 -6.99 1.75
C ALA A 203 -30.34 -8.38 2.31
N SER A 204 -31.25 -9.31 2.10
CA SER A 204 -31.04 -10.73 2.37
C SER A 204 -30.56 -11.43 1.11
N VAL A 205 -29.68 -12.43 1.26
CA VAL A 205 -29.24 -13.27 0.13
C VAL A 205 -30.43 -14.11 -0.34
N ASN A 206 -30.77 -14.03 -1.62
CA ASN A 206 -31.74 -14.94 -2.20
C ASN A 206 -31.13 -16.34 -2.33
N ASN A 207 -31.89 -17.36 -2.01
CA ASN A 207 -31.49 -18.77 -2.15
C ASN A 207 -30.99 -19.04 -3.58
N GLY A 208 -29.72 -19.42 -3.69
CA GLY A 208 -29.05 -19.76 -4.95
C GLY A 208 -27.97 -18.78 -5.43
N GLN A 209 -27.80 -17.64 -4.79
CA GLN A 209 -26.68 -16.74 -5.11
C GLN A 209 -25.44 -17.14 -4.28
N ALA A 210 -24.33 -17.47 -4.97
CA ALA A 210 -23.06 -17.78 -4.32
C ALA A 210 -22.34 -16.50 -3.91
N LEU A 211 -22.03 -16.38 -2.63
CA LEU A 211 -21.16 -15.34 -2.10
C LEU A 211 -19.72 -15.86 -2.11
N GLU A 212 -18.82 -15.16 -2.78
CA GLU A 212 -17.39 -15.42 -2.75
C GLU A 212 -16.78 -14.74 -1.52
N TYR A 213 -16.34 -15.54 -0.54
CA TYR A 213 -15.74 -15.01 0.69
C TYR A 213 -14.32 -14.53 0.48
N TRP A 214 -13.98 -13.40 1.14
CA TRP A 214 -12.69 -12.74 1.05
C TRP A 214 -12.07 -12.52 2.43
N ASP A 215 -10.89 -13.09 2.64
CA ASP A 215 -10.07 -12.79 3.79
C ASP A 215 -9.23 -11.51 3.60
N ASN A 216 -8.53 -11.08 4.65
CA ASN A 216 -7.72 -9.88 4.60
C ASN A 216 -6.59 -10.00 3.57
N ARG A 217 -5.95 -11.17 3.44
CA ARG A 217 -4.86 -11.37 2.48
C ARG A 217 -5.35 -11.21 1.05
N LYS A 218 -6.48 -11.83 0.72
CA LYS A 218 -7.08 -11.73 -0.61
C LYS A 218 -7.44 -10.28 -0.92
N PHE A 219 -8.02 -9.55 0.05
CA PHE A 219 -8.33 -8.13 -0.09
C PHE A 219 -7.07 -7.28 -0.34
N PHE A 220 -6.03 -7.39 0.51
CA PHE A 220 -4.82 -6.58 0.35
C PHE A 220 -4.05 -6.89 -0.93
N THR A 221 -4.01 -8.16 -1.33
CA THR A 221 -3.45 -8.56 -2.63
C THR A 221 -4.22 -7.89 -3.77
N PHE A 222 -5.54 -7.94 -3.74
CA PHE A 222 -6.40 -7.30 -4.73
C PHE A 222 -6.23 -5.77 -4.78
N ALA A 223 -6.20 -5.10 -3.62
CA ALA A 223 -5.99 -3.65 -3.54
C ALA A 223 -4.61 -3.25 -4.11
N ALA A 224 -3.56 -3.98 -3.78
CA ALA A 224 -2.22 -3.75 -4.34
C ALA A 224 -2.18 -4.01 -5.86
N TYR A 225 -2.91 -5.01 -6.37
CA TYR A 225 -3.05 -5.23 -7.82
C TYR A 225 -3.80 -4.10 -8.53
N ASN A 226 -4.82 -3.49 -7.91
CA ASN A 226 -5.50 -2.32 -8.48
C ASN A 226 -4.57 -1.10 -8.55
N LEU A 227 -3.75 -0.88 -7.51
CA LEU A 227 -2.70 0.13 -7.55
C LEU A 227 -1.66 -0.16 -8.65
N PHE A 228 -1.23 -1.42 -8.78
CA PHE A 228 -0.31 -1.85 -9.85
C PHE A 228 -0.91 -1.61 -11.23
N SER A 229 -2.17 -1.98 -11.46
CA SER A 229 -2.89 -1.73 -12.71
C SER A 229 -3.01 -0.24 -13.03
N SER A 230 -3.25 0.59 -12.02
CA SER A 230 -3.27 2.04 -12.16
C SER A 230 -1.90 2.59 -12.55
N ALA A 231 -0.82 2.05 -11.97
CA ALA A 231 0.55 2.41 -12.30
C ALA A 231 0.90 2.05 -13.76
N VAL A 232 0.48 0.87 -14.22
CA VAL A 232 0.65 0.43 -15.62
C VAL A 232 -0.11 1.35 -16.57
N ASN A 233 -1.36 1.68 -16.26
CA ASN A 233 -2.18 2.55 -17.11
C ASN A 233 -1.67 4.00 -17.19
N SER A 234 -0.97 4.47 -16.15
CA SER A 234 -0.34 5.79 -16.13
C SER A 234 1.12 5.79 -16.58
N ASP A 235 1.64 4.66 -17.04
CA ASP A 235 3.04 4.44 -17.48
C ASP A 235 4.07 4.90 -16.42
N SER A 236 3.75 4.71 -15.15
CA SER A 236 4.60 5.14 -14.03
C SER A 236 5.53 4.01 -13.57
N PHE A 237 6.70 3.89 -14.21
CA PHE A 237 7.68 2.83 -13.93
C PHE A 237 8.04 2.72 -12.43
N ARG A 238 8.18 3.85 -11.73
CA ARG A 238 8.47 3.88 -10.29
C ARG A 238 7.44 3.09 -9.47
N TYR A 239 6.16 3.33 -9.71
CA TYR A 239 5.08 2.64 -8.98
C TYR A 239 4.89 1.20 -9.46
N ILE A 240 5.07 0.94 -10.76
CA ILE A 240 5.07 -0.43 -11.30
C ILE A 240 6.11 -1.28 -10.58
N LEU A 241 7.36 -0.80 -10.50
CA LEU A 241 8.45 -1.51 -9.83
C LEU A 241 8.17 -1.66 -8.32
N THR A 242 7.72 -0.59 -7.66
CA THR A 242 7.42 -0.58 -6.23
C THR A 242 6.37 -1.64 -5.87
N LEU A 243 5.25 -1.66 -6.58
CA LEU A 243 4.15 -2.57 -6.30
C LEU A 243 4.46 -4.01 -6.71
N ALA A 244 5.15 -4.20 -7.85
CA ALA A 244 5.60 -5.52 -8.26
C ALA A 244 6.55 -6.16 -7.23
N GLN A 245 7.51 -5.41 -6.70
CA GLN A 245 8.42 -5.87 -5.65
C GLN A 245 7.69 -6.14 -4.33
N ALA A 246 6.76 -5.27 -3.95
CA ALA A 246 5.96 -5.43 -2.74
C ALA A 246 5.07 -6.69 -2.78
N LEU A 247 4.47 -6.99 -3.92
CA LEU A 247 3.62 -8.18 -4.12
C LEU A 247 4.44 -9.48 -4.17
N ASN A 248 5.62 -9.46 -4.80
CA ASN A 248 6.47 -10.64 -4.94
C ASN A 248 7.41 -10.88 -3.75
N GLY A 249 7.56 -9.92 -2.85
CA GLY A 249 8.45 -10.03 -1.68
C GLY A 249 9.94 -10.03 -2.03
N THR A 250 10.31 -9.55 -3.21
CA THR A 250 11.69 -9.54 -3.69
C THR A 250 12.18 -8.13 -3.98
N ASP A 251 13.34 -7.78 -3.43
CA ASP A 251 14.08 -6.57 -3.78
C ASP A 251 15.19 -6.95 -4.78
N GLY A 252 14.97 -6.75 -6.06
CA GLY A 252 16.03 -7.01 -7.04
C GLY A 252 15.56 -7.11 -8.49
N ASP A 253 16.54 -7.32 -9.37
CA ASP A 253 16.32 -7.39 -10.83
C ASP A 253 15.44 -8.57 -11.27
N GLY A 254 15.23 -9.57 -10.39
CA GLY A 254 14.36 -10.71 -10.66
C GLY A 254 12.91 -10.32 -10.91
N VAL A 255 12.43 -9.23 -10.33
CA VAL A 255 11.08 -8.71 -10.58
C VAL A 255 10.96 -8.12 -11.99
N LEU A 256 12.02 -7.48 -12.50
CA LEU A 256 12.04 -6.92 -13.86
C LEU A 256 11.83 -8.00 -14.91
N SER A 257 12.37 -9.21 -14.67
CA SER A 257 12.19 -10.35 -15.58
C SER A 257 10.75 -10.88 -15.62
N ALA A 258 9.96 -10.62 -14.58
CA ALA A 258 8.55 -11.01 -14.50
C ALA A 258 7.60 -9.98 -15.13
N LEU A 259 8.05 -8.71 -15.27
CA LEU A 259 7.23 -7.65 -15.85
C LEU A 259 6.97 -7.87 -17.34
N PRO A 260 5.81 -7.41 -17.88
CA PRO A 260 5.54 -7.44 -19.30
C PRO A 260 6.40 -6.41 -20.06
N TYR A 261 6.48 -6.54 -21.40
CA TYR A 261 6.96 -5.47 -22.26
C TYR A 261 6.07 -4.20 -22.06
N PRO A 262 6.60 -2.98 -22.05
CA PRO A 262 8.01 -2.57 -22.30
C PRO A 262 8.91 -2.57 -21.04
N TYR A 263 8.41 -2.94 -19.87
CA TYR A 263 9.15 -2.85 -18.59
C TYR A 263 10.21 -3.94 -18.42
N ASN A 264 10.12 -5.02 -19.22
CA ASN A 264 11.17 -6.03 -19.35
C ASN A 264 11.74 -6.00 -20.78
N PRO A 265 12.90 -5.35 -21.00
CA PRO A 265 13.50 -5.25 -22.33
C PRO A 265 13.98 -6.58 -22.89
N GLY A 266 14.07 -7.64 -22.06
CA GLY A 266 14.41 -8.99 -22.51
C GLY A 266 13.23 -9.81 -23.06
N LYS A 267 12.00 -9.31 -22.95
CA LYS A 267 10.82 -9.90 -23.57
C LYS A 267 10.50 -9.17 -24.87
N GLU A 268 10.64 -9.87 -25.99
CA GLU A 268 10.17 -9.36 -27.27
C GLU A 268 8.65 -9.10 -27.22
N LYS A 269 8.23 -8.09 -27.98
CA LYS A 269 6.81 -7.81 -28.17
C LYS A 269 6.19 -9.05 -28.83
N THR A 270 5.48 -9.88 -28.05
CA THR A 270 4.64 -10.93 -28.65
C THR A 270 3.60 -10.20 -29.49
N ALA A 271 3.73 -10.34 -30.81
CA ALA A 271 2.73 -9.85 -31.74
C ALA A 271 1.47 -10.72 -31.53
N ASP A 272 0.45 -10.13 -30.92
CA ASP A 272 -0.92 -10.62 -31.01
C ASP A 272 -1.56 -10.17 -32.32
#